data_5687e56b76fcc5359f4d426f9424288c
#
_entry.id   5687e56b76fcc5359f4d426f9424288c
#
_cell.length_a   1.000
_cell.length_b   1.000
_cell.length_c   1.000
_cell.angle_alpha   90.00
_cell.angle_beta   90.00
_cell.angle_gamma   90.00
#
_symmetry.space_group_name_H-M   'P 1'
#
loop_
_entity.id
_entity.type
_entity.pdbx_description
1 polymer ?
#
loop_
_entity_poly.entity_id
_entity_poly.type
_entity_poly.pdbx_seq_one_letter_code
_entity_poly.pdbx_strand_id
1 'polypeptide(L)'
;MINNEINAIKDRICMTIMPKRIYLFGSFAKDTYNEDSDYDFYVVVPDDAGNKIELSRKAYKSLRGVRKRPVDIVVGYESSFDERAKGNTLEKVVKQESVLLYEK
;
A
#
# COMPACT_ATOMS: atom_id res chain seq x y z
N MET A 1 -10.32 1.37 9.72
CA MET A 1 -11.62 1.20 9.05
C MET A 1 -11.50 1.45 7.56
N ILE A 2 -12.06 0.56 6.76
CA ILE A 2 -12.02 0.68 5.30
C ILE A 2 -13.22 1.50 4.85
N ASN A 3 -12.98 2.54 4.05
CA ASN A 3 -14.02 3.39 3.50
C ASN A 3 -14.00 3.34 1.97
N ASN A 4 -14.94 4.05 1.34
CA ASN A 4 -15.06 4.05 -0.11
C ASN A 4 -13.83 4.63 -0.80
N GLU A 5 -13.20 5.64 -0.21
CA GLU A 5 -11.99 6.25 -0.77
C GLU A 5 -10.82 5.26 -0.73
N ILE A 6 -10.64 4.57 0.38
CA ILE A 6 -9.59 3.54 0.52
C ILE A 6 -9.80 2.44 -0.53
N ASN A 7 -11.04 1.98 -0.70
CA ASN A 7 -11.34 0.95 -1.70
C ASN A 7 -11.09 1.44 -3.13
N ALA A 8 -11.44 2.69 -3.42
CA ALA A 8 -11.21 3.26 -4.76
C ALA A 8 -9.71 3.37 -5.05
N ILE A 9 -8.91 3.77 -4.06
CA ILE A 9 -7.46 3.84 -4.20
C ILE A 9 -6.89 2.44 -4.44
N LYS A 10 -7.31 1.47 -3.64
CA LYS A 10 -6.88 0.08 -3.79
C LYS A 10 -7.19 -0.44 -5.20
N ASP A 11 -8.40 -0.19 -5.70
CA ASP A 11 -8.80 -0.66 -7.02
C ASP A 11 -7.95 -0.03 -8.13
N ARG A 12 -7.64 1.26 -8.01
CA ARG A 12 -6.78 1.95 -9.00
C ARG A 12 -5.38 1.36 -9.02
N ILE A 13 -4.81 1.10 -7.85
CA ILE A 13 -3.48 0.49 -7.75
C ILE A 13 -3.49 -0.91 -8.37
N CYS A 14 -4.52 -1.71 -8.07
CA CYS A 14 -4.66 -3.06 -8.63
C CYS A 14 -4.70 -3.04 -10.16
N MET A 15 -5.47 -2.13 -10.73
CA MET A 15 -5.63 -2.03 -12.18
C MET A 15 -4.36 -1.55 -12.88
N THR A 16 -3.55 -0.76 -12.18
CA THR A 16 -2.42 -0.07 -12.77
C THR A 16 -1.13 -0.89 -12.73
N ILE A 17 -0.82 -1.52 -11.59
CA ILE A 17 0.45 -2.22 -11.43
C ILE A 17 0.30 -3.70 -11.06
N MET A 18 -0.91 -4.19 -10.97
CA MET A 18 -1.22 -5.61 -10.73
C MET A 18 -0.37 -6.24 -9.63
N PRO A 19 -0.55 -5.78 -8.38
CA PRO A 19 0.28 -6.27 -7.27
C PRO A 19 -0.14 -7.66 -6.79
N LYS A 20 0.68 -8.24 -5.93
CA LYS A 20 0.36 -9.47 -5.21
C LYS A 20 -0.49 -9.19 -3.99
N ARG A 21 -0.17 -8.14 -3.24
CA ARG A 21 -0.89 -7.77 -2.02
C ARG A 21 -0.87 -6.26 -1.85
N ILE A 22 -1.90 -5.74 -1.18
CA ILE A 22 -1.94 -4.34 -0.77
C ILE A 22 -2.36 -4.32 0.69
N TYR A 23 -1.56 -3.64 1.51
CA TYR A 23 -1.85 -3.44 2.93
C TYR A 23 -2.12 -1.97 3.21
N LEU A 24 -3.08 -1.71 4.09
CA LEU A 24 -3.26 -0.40 4.71
C LEU A 24 -2.59 -0.44 6.07
N PHE A 25 -1.65 0.46 6.33
CA PHE A 25 -0.98 0.51 7.62
C PHE A 25 -1.06 1.92 8.20
N GLY A 26 -0.36 2.16 9.31
CA GLY A 26 -0.39 3.47 9.94
C GLY A 26 -1.67 3.75 10.70
N SER A 27 -2.01 5.04 10.85
CA SER A 27 -3.11 5.45 11.73
C SER A 27 -4.48 4.92 11.30
N PHE A 28 -4.74 4.80 10.00
CA PHE A 28 -6.02 4.26 9.52
C PHE A 28 -6.17 2.77 9.82
N ALA A 29 -5.06 2.02 9.83
CA ALA A 29 -5.11 0.61 10.18
C ALA A 29 -5.34 0.40 11.68
N LYS A 30 -4.84 1.32 12.50
CA LYS A 30 -4.93 1.24 13.96
C LYS A 30 -6.14 1.97 14.53
N ASP A 31 -6.93 2.60 13.67
CA ASP A 31 -8.11 3.39 14.07
C ASP A 31 -7.76 4.57 14.96
N THR A 32 -6.57 5.13 14.76
CA THR A 32 -6.07 6.31 15.52
C THR A 32 -5.98 7.55 14.63
N TYR A 33 -6.64 7.53 13.48
CA TYR A 33 -6.57 8.63 12.52
C TYR A 33 -7.39 9.84 12.97
N ASN A 34 -7.04 10.99 12.38
CA ASN A 34 -7.78 12.24 12.52
C ASN A 34 -7.84 12.93 11.16
N GLU A 35 -8.31 14.19 11.13
CA GLU A 35 -8.48 14.95 9.90
C GLU A 35 -7.18 15.15 9.12
N ASP A 36 -6.04 15.20 9.81
CA ASP A 36 -4.74 15.43 9.20
C ASP A 36 -4.00 14.15 8.83
N SER A 37 -4.58 12.99 9.11
CA SER A 37 -3.91 11.71 8.85
C SER A 37 -3.85 11.40 7.36
N ASP A 38 -2.73 10.79 6.96
CA ASP A 38 -2.53 10.31 5.59
C ASP A 38 -2.99 8.86 5.49
N TYR A 39 -3.30 8.43 4.27
CA TYR A 39 -3.45 6.99 4.02
C TYR A 39 -2.07 6.42 3.71
N ASP A 40 -1.71 5.32 4.38
CA ASP A 40 -0.44 4.64 4.17
C ASP A 40 -0.68 3.27 3.57
N PHE A 41 -0.22 3.07 2.34
CA PHE A 41 -0.37 1.80 1.62
C PHE A 41 0.99 1.16 1.41
N TYR A 42 1.07 -0.13 1.66
CA TYR A 42 2.22 -0.93 1.26
C TYR A 42 1.78 -1.88 0.16
N VAL A 43 2.43 -1.77 -0.99
CA VAL A 43 2.06 -2.54 -2.18
C VAL A 43 3.16 -3.55 -2.47
N VAL A 44 2.85 -4.83 -2.32
CA VAL A 44 3.78 -5.91 -2.60
C VAL A 44 3.57 -6.36 -4.03
N VAL A 45 4.63 -6.29 -4.83
CA VAL A 45 4.58 -6.67 -6.25
C VAL A 45 5.42 -7.93 -6.49
N PRO A 46 5.13 -8.68 -7.57
CA PRO A 46 5.98 -9.82 -7.93
C PRO A 46 7.43 -9.38 -8.16
N ASP A 47 8.38 -10.27 -7.94
CA ASP A 47 9.79 -9.97 -8.09
C ASP A 47 10.15 -9.53 -9.52
N ASP A 48 9.39 -9.96 -10.50
CA ASP A 48 9.60 -9.63 -11.91
C ASP A 48 8.72 -8.48 -12.40
N ALA A 49 8.09 -7.73 -11.50
CA ALA A 49 7.13 -6.68 -11.88
C ALA A 49 7.79 -5.48 -12.58
N GLY A 50 9.09 -5.32 -12.43
CA GLY A 50 9.80 -4.20 -13.04
C GLY A 50 10.39 -3.26 -12.01
N ASN A 51 10.76 -2.06 -12.47
CA ASN A 51 11.42 -1.06 -11.63
C ASN A 51 10.48 -0.48 -10.59
N LYS A 52 10.89 -0.51 -9.33
CA LYS A 52 10.08 -0.04 -8.20
C LYS A 52 9.71 1.43 -8.30
N ILE A 53 10.64 2.26 -8.76
CA ILE A 53 10.39 3.71 -8.88
C ILE A 53 9.33 3.97 -9.94
N GLU A 54 9.41 3.28 -11.06
CA GLU A 54 8.42 3.42 -12.13
C GLU A 54 7.04 2.91 -11.69
N LEU A 55 6.99 1.80 -10.96
CA LEU A 55 5.74 1.27 -10.42
C LEU A 55 5.11 2.26 -9.45
N SER A 56 5.94 2.84 -8.58
CA SER A 56 5.48 3.84 -7.63
C SER A 56 4.89 5.07 -8.34
N ARG A 57 5.57 5.56 -9.38
CA ARG A 57 5.05 6.69 -10.18
C ARG A 57 3.71 6.37 -10.81
N LYS A 58 3.57 5.19 -11.39
CA LYS A 58 2.31 4.77 -12.01
C LYS A 58 1.20 4.70 -10.97
N ALA A 59 1.51 4.16 -9.79
CA ALA A 59 0.54 4.06 -8.71
C ALA A 59 0.06 5.45 -8.27
N TYR A 60 0.96 6.37 -7.99
CA TYR A 60 0.58 7.74 -7.63
C TYR A 60 -0.23 8.42 -8.72
N LYS A 61 0.19 8.26 -9.96
CA LYS A 61 -0.49 8.87 -11.09
C LYS A 61 -1.93 8.37 -11.26
N SER A 62 -2.15 7.10 -10.94
CA SER A 62 -3.47 6.49 -11.06
C SER A 62 -4.48 7.07 -10.07
N LEU A 63 -4.03 7.78 -9.04
CA LEU A 63 -4.90 8.30 -8.00
C LEU A 63 -5.46 9.68 -8.29
N ARG A 64 -5.15 10.26 -9.43
CA ARG A 64 -5.69 11.59 -9.79
C ARG A 64 -7.20 11.56 -9.82
N GLY A 65 -7.81 12.50 -9.11
CA GLY A 65 -9.25 12.63 -9.03
C GLY A 65 -9.94 11.66 -8.10
N VAL A 66 -9.20 10.74 -7.51
CA VAL A 66 -9.77 9.72 -6.61
C VAL A 66 -9.54 10.07 -5.15
N ARG A 67 -8.32 10.49 -4.82
CA ARG A 67 -7.96 10.76 -3.42
C ARG A 67 -8.38 12.16 -2.98
N LYS A 68 -8.79 12.27 -1.72
CA LYS A 68 -9.17 13.54 -1.10
C LYS A 68 -8.22 13.95 0.01
N ARG A 69 -7.31 13.08 0.43
CA ARG A 69 -6.28 13.36 1.41
C ARG A 69 -4.96 12.80 0.95
N PRO A 70 -3.84 13.22 1.55
CA PRO A 70 -2.53 12.71 1.16
C PRO A 70 -2.45 11.19 1.27
N VAL A 71 -1.72 10.60 0.33
CA VAL A 71 -1.53 9.15 0.26
C VAL A 71 -0.03 8.87 0.13
N ASP A 72 0.48 8.00 1.00
CA ASP A 72 1.84 7.48 0.91
C ASP A 72 1.79 6.05 0.41
N ILE A 73 2.53 5.77 -0.65
CA ILE A 73 2.61 4.43 -1.24
C ILE A 73 4.05 3.95 -1.15
N VAL A 74 4.24 2.81 -0.51
CA VAL A 74 5.53 2.11 -0.48
C VAL A 74 5.38 0.87 -1.34
N VAL A 75 6.27 0.70 -2.33
CA VAL A 75 6.27 -0.48 -3.20
C VAL A 75 7.45 -1.37 -2.84
N GLY A 76 7.21 -2.65 -2.64
CA GLY A 76 8.25 -3.61 -2.34
C GLY A 76 8.04 -4.91 -3.11
N TYR A 77 9.14 -5.60 -3.42
CA TYR A 77 9.08 -6.90 -4.08
C TYR A 77 8.71 -7.99 -3.07
N GLU A 78 8.00 -9.00 -3.53
CA GLU A 78 7.47 -10.05 -2.65
C GLU A 78 8.56 -10.76 -1.83
N SER A 79 9.63 -11.21 -2.46
CA SER A 79 10.70 -11.91 -1.75
C SER A 79 11.40 -11.00 -0.75
N SER A 80 11.59 -9.74 -1.12
CA SER A 80 12.21 -8.74 -0.26
C SER A 80 11.32 -8.42 0.94
N PHE A 81 10.01 -8.29 0.72
CA PHE A 81 9.06 -8.06 1.79
C PHE A 81 9.10 -9.19 2.81
N ASP A 82 9.03 -10.42 2.36
CA ASP A 82 9.01 -11.58 3.24
C ASP A 82 10.30 -11.68 4.06
N GLU A 83 11.45 -11.41 3.44
CA GLU A 83 12.74 -11.45 4.14
C GLU A 83 12.87 -10.32 5.14
N ARG A 84 12.53 -9.10 4.76
CA ARG A 84 12.63 -7.94 5.64
C ARG A 84 11.65 -8.01 6.82
N ALA A 85 10.51 -8.65 6.63
CA ALA A 85 9.51 -8.81 7.69
C ALA A 85 10.00 -9.67 8.87
N LYS A 86 11.13 -10.37 8.70
CA LYS A 86 11.74 -11.17 9.79
C LYS A 86 12.56 -10.32 10.74
N GLY A 87 12.93 -9.10 10.38
CA GLY A 87 13.76 -8.21 11.20
C GLY A 87 12.97 -7.03 11.76
N ASN A 88 13.70 -6.05 12.32
CA ASN A 88 13.10 -4.82 12.83
C ASN A 88 12.94 -3.80 11.70
N THR A 89 11.88 -3.93 10.92
CA THR A 89 11.67 -3.17 9.70
C THR A 89 10.25 -2.67 9.59
N LEU A 90 10.00 -1.76 8.63
CA LEU A 90 8.65 -1.35 8.28
C LEU A 90 7.83 -2.56 7.83
N GLU A 91 8.44 -3.47 7.06
CA GLU A 91 7.75 -4.65 6.56
C GLU A 91 7.22 -5.54 7.68
N LYS A 92 7.94 -5.63 8.78
CA LYS A 92 7.48 -6.37 9.96
C LYS A 92 6.25 -5.69 10.57
N VAL A 93 6.28 -4.37 10.71
CA VAL A 93 5.15 -3.60 11.23
C VAL A 93 3.93 -3.79 10.32
N VAL A 94 4.11 -3.69 9.02
CA VAL A 94 3.04 -3.89 8.05
C VAL A 94 2.44 -5.30 8.18
N LYS A 95 3.29 -6.31 8.29
CA LYS A 95 2.81 -7.69 8.40
C LYS A 95 1.99 -7.92 9.68
N GLN A 96 2.36 -7.26 10.77
CA GLN A 96 1.75 -7.49 12.08
C GLN A 96 0.58 -6.55 12.40
N GLU A 97 0.61 -5.32 11.90
CA GLU A 97 -0.29 -4.26 12.36
C GLU A 97 -1.03 -3.56 11.22
N SER A 98 -1.24 -4.23 10.12
CA SER A 98 -1.94 -3.65 8.97
C SER A 98 -3.27 -4.34 8.71
N VAL A 99 -4.04 -3.76 7.79
CA VAL A 99 -5.23 -4.38 7.24
C VAL A 99 -4.88 -4.82 5.82
N LEU A 100 -5.08 -6.09 5.52
CA LEU A 100 -4.87 -6.60 4.16
C LEU A 100 -6.08 -6.21 3.33
N LEU A 101 -5.85 -5.37 2.31
CA LEU A 101 -6.92 -4.88 1.43
C LEU A 101 -7.10 -5.74 0.19
N TYR A 102 -6.03 -6.35 -0.27
CA TYR A 102 -6.04 -7.13 -1.51
C TYR A 102 -4.98 -8.20 -1.47
N GLU A 103 -5.32 -9.38 -1.95
CA GLU A 103 -4.38 -10.47 -2.13
C GLU A 103 -4.78 -11.26 -3.38
N LYS A 104 -3.81 -11.44 -4.28
CA LYS A 104 -4.05 -12.18 -5.50
C LYS A 104 -4.07 -13.68 -5.27
#